data_d30e56b93f964c3aa9748ac4e71df91f
#
_entry.id   d30e56b93f964c3aa9748ac4e71df91f
#
_cell.length_a   1.000
_cell.length_b   1.000
_cell.length_c   1.000
_cell.angle_alpha   90.00
_cell.angle_beta   90.00
_cell.angle_gamma   90.00
#
_symmetry.space_group_name_H-M   'P 1'
#
loop_
_entity.id
_entity.type
_entity.pdbx_description
1 polymer ?
#
loop_
_entity_poly.entity_id
_entity_poly.type
_entity_poly.pdbx_seq_one_letter_code
_entity_poly.pdbx_strand_id
1 'polypeptide(L)'
;PRVAVLIDPSYELKNDYRDVAEVVVETLRKSRHATIMIWYPLLPAGRQHDLLERLKKHSPAPMWRSELTIDSPEGEHGMYGSGMLVITPPWQFDRQFSTAMQEVVEVLKGALPAPQSVAVEHKGLWWLTEEVARERNEPKPMPRERLLSLRKLNQKVKRDSDVEVTQAKPKREKLKRGEGWAKPRVRNDSATPKAKGKRHSATAKPKTSIKAQVKDEVHGHSAASQKRVSEKP
;
A
#
# COMPACT_ATOMS: atom_id res chain seq x y z
N PRO A 1 -5.95 -5.13 -10.32
CA PRO A 1 -4.92 -5.81 -9.51
C PRO A 1 -4.96 -5.29 -8.08
N ARG A 2 -4.83 -6.19 -7.09
CA ARG A 2 -4.70 -5.82 -5.69
C ARG A 2 -3.21 -5.58 -5.41
N VAL A 3 -2.89 -4.52 -4.68
CA VAL A 3 -1.53 -4.16 -4.30
C VAL A 3 -1.38 -4.39 -2.80
N ALA A 4 -0.31 -5.08 -2.41
CA ALA A 4 0.11 -5.17 -1.01
C ALA A 4 1.49 -4.50 -0.88
N VAL A 5 1.65 -3.71 0.17
CA VAL A 5 2.89 -2.96 0.46
C VAL A 5 3.30 -3.27 1.90
N LEU A 6 4.55 -3.65 2.10
CA LEU A 6 5.17 -3.76 3.42
C LEU A 6 6.15 -2.59 3.60
N ILE A 7 6.05 -1.90 4.72
CA ILE A 7 6.90 -0.77 5.10
C ILE A 7 7.58 -1.14 6.41
N ASP A 8 8.91 -1.25 6.37
CA ASP A 8 9.75 -1.68 7.48
C ASP A 8 11.06 -0.87 7.50
N PRO A 9 11.02 0.42 7.86
CA PRO A 9 12.21 1.25 7.99
C PRO A 9 12.93 0.97 9.32
N SER A 10 14.16 1.43 9.44
CA SER A 10 14.96 1.25 10.65
C SER A 10 14.49 2.06 11.86
N TYR A 11 13.72 3.13 11.65
CA TYR A 11 13.24 4.07 12.68
C TYR A 11 14.35 4.70 13.56
N GLU A 12 15.56 4.77 13.04
CA GLU A 12 16.68 5.41 13.74
C GLU A 12 16.48 6.93 13.85
N LEU A 13 15.96 7.52 12.78
CA LEU A 13 15.71 8.95 12.74
C LEU A 13 14.28 9.29 13.17
N LYS A 14 14.13 10.37 13.93
CA LYS A 14 12.79 10.86 14.31
C LYS A 14 11.89 11.18 13.12
N ASN A 15 12.49 11.57 12.00
CA ASN A 15 11.76 11.91 10.79
C ASN A 15 11.15 10.69 10.10
N ASP A 16 11.70 9.49 10.28
CA ASP A 16 11.20 8.27 9.65
C ASP A 16 9.71 8.06 9.91
N TYR A 17 9.25 8.30 11.14
CA TYR A 17 7.84 8.18 11.51
C TYR A 17 6.92 9.12 10.72
N ARG A 18 7.38 10.34 10.44
CA ARG A 18 6.64 11.32 9.65
C ARG A 18 6.67 10.94 8.17
N ASP A 19 7.85 10.61 7.67
CA ASP A 19 8.06 10.30 6.26
C ASP A 19 7.27 9.07 5.83
N VAL A 20 7.21 8.03 6.69
CA VAL A 20 6.32 6.88 6.50
C VAL A 20 4.85 7.30 6.40
N ALA A 21 4.39 8.17 7.30
CA ALA A 21 3.00 8.63 7.26
C ALA A 21 2.67 9.36 5.96
N GLU A 22 3.58 10.21 5.47
CA GLU A 22 3.42 10.96 4.21
C GLU A 22 3.37 10.02 3.00
N VAL A 23 4.30 9.07 2.91
CA VAL A 23 4.34 8.05 1.83
C VAL A 23 3.06 7.22 1.81
N VAL A 24 2.56 6.80 2.97
CA VAL A 24 1.32 6.03 3.07
C VAL A 24 0.13 6.83 2.57
N VAL A 25 -0.03 8.08 3.01
CA VAL A 25 -1.13 8.94 2.56
C VAL A 25 -1.08 9.17 1.05
N GLU A 26 0.11 9.37 0.49
CA GLU A 26 0.28 9.53 -0.95
C GLU A 26 -0.04 8.24 -1.71
N THR A 27 0.38 7.09 -1.19
CA THR A 27 0.07 5.77 -1.75
C THR A 27 -1.44 5.53 -1.80
N LEU A 28 -2.16 5.84 -0.72
CA LEU A 28 -3.62 5.70 -0.66
C LEU A 28 -4.36 6.66 -1.60
N ARG A 29 -3.79 7.82 -1.92
CA ARG A 29 -4.35 8.72 -2.95
C ARG A 29 -4.30 8.10 -4.34
N LYS A 30 -3.21 7.37 -4.64
CA LYS A 30 -2.99 6.70 -5.94
C LYS A 30 -3.68 5.34 -6.02
N SER A 31 -3.74 4.61 -4.91
CA SER A 31 -4.30 3.26 -4.82
C SER A 31 -5.11 3.08 -3.53
N ARG A 32 -6.40 3.43 -3.57
CA ARG A 32 -7.29 3.39 -2.39
C ARG A 32 -7.52 1.99 -1.81
N HIS A 33 -7.29 0.97 -2.62
CA HIS A 33 -7.53 -0.43 -2.25
C HIS A 33 -6.23 -1.18 -1.94
N ALA A 34 -5.11 -0.46 -1.81
CA ALA A 34 -3.87 -1.07 -1.39
C ALA A 34 -3.97 -1.52 0.07
N THR A 35 -3.58 -2.77 0.34
CA THR A 35 -3.34 -3.23 1.70
C THR A 35 -1.91 -2.82 2.07
N ILE A 36 -1.76 -1.96 3.07
CA ILE A 36 -0.46 -1.47 3.52
C ILE A 36 -0.21 -1.99 4.93
N MET A 37 0.91 -2.66 5.11
CA MET A 37 1.38 -3.16 6.40
C MET A 37 2.60 -2.35 6.81
N ILE A 38 2.57 -1.77 8.01
CA ILE A 38 3.62 -0.92 8.55
C ILE A 38 4.08 -1.55 9.85
N TRP A 39 5.31 -2.05 9.87
CA TRP A 39 5.95 -2.47 11.10
C TRP A 39 6.51 -1.25 11.84
N TYR A 40 6.47 -1.27 13.17
CA TYR A 40 7.09 -0.26 14.02
C TYR A 40 7.52 -0.85 15.38
N PRO A 41 8.63 -0.33 15.95
CA PRO A 41 9.08 -0.75 17.28
C PRO A 41 8.24 -0.10 18.37
N LEU A 42 8.01 -0.81 19.45
CA LEU A 42 7.50 -0.26 20.70
C LEU A 42 8.68 0.14 21.58
N LEU A 43 8.88 1.45 21.73
CA LEU A 43 9.98 2.04 22.48
C LEU A 43 9.43 2.85 23.67
N PRO A 44 10.15 2.93 24.80
CA PRO A 44 9.73 3.77 25.93
C PRO A 44 9.48 5.23 25.54
N ALA A 45 10.22 5.74 24.55
CA ALA A 45 10.04 7.09 24.03
C ALA A 45 8.71 7.33 23.31
N GLY A 46 7.92 6.29 23.03
CA GLY A 46 6.57 6.40 22.46
C GLY A 46 6.45 7.03 21.08
N ARG A 47 7.54 7.07 20.30
CA ARG A 47 7.58 7.77 19.00
C ARG A 47 6.58 7.22 17.97
N GLN A 48 6.21 5.96 18.06
CA GLN A 48 5.18 5.34 17.22
C GLN A 48 3.83 6.03 17.32
N HIS A 49 3.53 6.71 18.43
CA HIS A 49 2.27 7.44 18.59
C HIS A 49 2.13 8.58 17.57
N ASP A 50 3.22 9.28 17.23
CA ASP A 50 3.19 10.35 16.23
C ASP A 50 2.81 9.79 14.83
N LEU A 51 3.38 8.67 14.43
CA LEU A 51 3.02 7.95 13.21
C LEU A 51 1.53 7.57 13.20
N LEU A 52 1.08 6.90 14.26
CA LEU A 52 -0.29 6.37 14.36
C LEU A 52 -1.33 7.49 14.35
N GLU A 53 -1.11 8.57 15.07
CA GLU A 53 -2.03 9.71 15.11
C GLU A 53 -2.05 10.47 13.77
N ARG A 54 -0.89 10.65 13.10
CA ARG A 54 -0.84 11.25 11.77
C ARG A 54 -1.63 10.44 10.76
N LEU A 55 -1.45 9.13 10.75
CA LEU A 55 -2.20 8.25 9.87
C LEU A 55 -3.69 8.27 10.20
N LYS A 56 -4.07 8.19 11.47
CA LYS A 56 -5.46 8.29 11.91
C LYS A 56 -6.12 9.59 11.44
N LYS A 57 -5.40 10.70 11.47
CA LYS A 57 -5.90 12.02 11.05
C LYS A 57 -6.08 12.13 9.54
N HIS A 58 -5.17 11.57 8.75
CA HIS A 58 -5.07 11.84 7.32
C HIS A 58 -5.49 10.67 6.42
N SER A 59 -5.59 9.45 6.95
CA SER A 59 -5.98 8.29 6.16
C SER A 59 -7.48 8.30 5.84
N PRO A 60 -7.83 8.01 4.58
CA PRO A 60 -9.21 7.77 4.18
C PRO A 60 -9.65 6.31 4.35
N ALA A 61 -8.73 5.41 4.76
CA ALA A 61 -8.93 3.97 4.79
C ALA A 61 -8.99 3.44 6.23
N PRO A 62 -9.73 2.33 6.48
CA PRO A 62 -9.76 1.69 7.79
C PRO A 62 -8.39 1.16 8.17
N MET A 63 -8.10 1.13 9.47
CA MET A 63 -6.81 0.70 10.01
C MET A 63 -7.01 -0.20 11.22
N TRP A 64 -6.33 -1.33 11.20
CA TRP A 64 -6.26 -2.25 12.33
C TRP A 64 -4.83 -2.31 12.86
N ARG A 65 -4.68 -2.23 14.18
CA ARG A 65 -3.40 -2.22 14.89
C ARG A 65 -3.24 -3.50 15.69
N SER A 66 -2.07 -4.13 15.57
CA SER A 66 -1.64 -5.29 16.35
C SER A 66 -0.33 -4.95 17.05
N GLU A 67 -0.25 -5.12 18.34
CA GLU A 67 0.97 -4.91 19.12
C GLU A 67 1.26 -6.14 19.96
N LEU A 68 2.50 -6.61 19.89
CA LEU A 68 3.06 -7.68 20.71
C LEU A 68 4.11 -7.10 21.63
N THR A 69 3.89 -7.18 22.92
CA THR A 69 4.87 -6.83 23.97
C THR A 69 5.55 -8.08 24.50
N ILE A 70 6.83 -7.99 24.78
CA ILE A 70 7.66 -9.07 25.32
C ILE A 70 8.43 -8.65 26.57
N ASP A 71 8.33 -7.36 26.94
CA ASP A 71 8.99 -6.80 28.11
C ASP A 71 8.17 -5.62 28.67
N SER A 72 8.58 -5.09 29.81
CA SER A 72 7.96 -3.92 30.42
C SER A 72 8.37 -2.62 29.68
N PRO A 73 7.45 -1.67 29.49
CA PRO A 73 7.76 -0.35 28.94
C PRO A 73 8.56 0.54 29.92
N GLU A 74 8.76 0.11 31.17
CA GLU A 74 9.40 0.89 32.22
C GLU A 74 10.92 0.97 32.10
N GLY A 75 11.51 0.24 31.14
CA GLY A 75 12.94 0.34 30.83
C GLY A 75 13.32 1.70 30.26
N GLU A 76 14.51 2.23 30.64
CA GLU A 76 14.98 3.49 30.04
C GLU A 76 15.35 3.37 28.56
N HIS A 77 15.75 2.20 28.13
CA HIS A 77 16.26 1.95 26.78
C HIS A 77 15.83 0.58 26.26
N GLY A 78 15.74 0.48 24.94
CA GLY A 78 15.46 -0.78 24.24
C GLY A 78 14.02 -0.87 23.72
N MET A 79 13.81 -1.88 22.93
CA MET A 79 12.52 -2.22 22.35
C MET A 79 11.84 -3.24 23.29
N TYR A 80 10.66 -2.89 23.82
CA TYR A 80 9.87 -3.79 24.66
C TYR A 80 8.82 -4.58 23.89
N GLY A 81 8.67 -4.32 22.60
CA GLY A 81 7.72 -4.99 21.73
C GLY A 81 7.73 -4.44 20.33
N SER A 82 6.82 -4.92 19.52
CA SER A 82 6.63 -4.44 18.14
C SER A 82 5.17 -4.31 17.80
N GLY A 83 4.88 -3.44 16.83
CA GLY A 83 3.54 -3.24 16.30
C GLY A 83 3.47 -3.41 14.79
N MET A 84 2.29 -3.80 14.33
CA MET A 84 1.94 -3.84 12.92
C MET A 84 0.64 -3.06 12.73
N LEU A 85 0.69 -2.01 11.92
CA LEU A 85 -0.51 -1.32 11.46
C LEU A 85 -0.88 -1.83 10.08
N VAL A 86 -2.10 -2.33 9.93
CA VAL A 86 -2.63 -2.81 8.65
C VAL A 86 -3.72 -1.86 8.17
N ILE A 87 -3.48 -1.23 7.03
CA ILE A 87 -4.42 -0.31 6.39
C ILE A 87 -5.14 -1.07 5.28
N THR A 88 -6.45 -0.91 5.19
CA THR A 88 -7.32 -1.69 4.31
C THR A 88 -7.13 -3.19 4.52
N PRO A 89 -7.29 -3.70 5.77
CA PRO A 89 -7.12 -5.11 6.06
C PRO A 89 -8.11 -5.95 5.24
N PRO A 90 -7.75 -7.17 4.84
CA PRO A 90 -8.68 -8.11 4.23
C PRO A 90 -9.83 -8.45 5.18
N TRP A 91 -10.93 -8.96 4.63
CA TRP A 91 -12.08 -9.39 5.41
C TRP A 91 -11.72 -10.44 6.47
N GLN A 92 -12.18 -10.23 7.69
CA GLN A 92 -11.89 -11.06 8.88
C GLN A 92 -10.40 -11.15 9.28
N PHE A 93 -9.55 -10.30 8.73
CA PHE A 93 -8.12 -10.30 9.05
C PHE A 93 -7.87 -10.13 10.56
N ASP A 94 -8.59 -9.22 11.20
CA ASP A 94 -8.49 -8.92 12.63
C ASP A 94 -8.71 -10.16 13.50
N ARG A 95 -9.71 -10.97 13.17
CA ARG A 95 -10.03 -12.19 13.91
C ARG A 95 -9.00 -13.29 13.67
N GLN A 96 -8.69 -13.56 12.41
CA GLN A 96 -7.74 -14.63 12.05
C GLN A 96 -6.35 -14.34 12.60
N PHE A 97 -5.91 -13.09 12.48
CA PHE A 97 -4.60 -12.68 13.00
C PHE A 97 -4.57 -12.71 14.53
N SER A 98 -5.60 -12.22 15.21
CA SER A 98 -5.66 -12.28 16.68
C SER A 98 -5.62 -13.70 17.20
N THR A 99 -6.30 -14.66 16.53
CA THR A 99 -6.24 -16.07 16.90
C THR A 99 -4.83 -16.64 16.76
N ALA A 100 -4.17 -16.38 15.63
CA ALA A 100 -2.78 -16.80 15.42
C ALA A 100 -1.81 -16.18 16.45
N MET A 101 -2.02 -14.92 16.80
CA MET A 101 -1.19 -14.25 17.80
C MET A 101 -1.37 -14.79 19.22
N GLN A 102 -2.53 -15.35 19.57
CA GLN A 102 -2.71 -16.05 20.84
C GLN A 102 -1.78 -17.26 20.94
N GLU A 103 -1.66 -18.05 19.88
CA GLU A 103 -0.73 -19.18 19.82
C GLU A 103 0.73 -18.72 19.98
N VAL A 104 1.10 -17.61 19.31
CA VAL A 104 2.44 -17.02 19.43
C VAL A 104 2.72 -16.57 20.88
N VAL A 105 1.76 -15.92 21.52
CA VAL A 105 1.88 -15.48 22.91
C VAL A 105 2.13 -16.68 23.85
N GLU A 106 1.40 -17.77 23.71
CA GLU A 106 1.59 -18.96 24.55
C GLU A 106 2.96 -19.61 24.35
N VAL A 107 3.44 -19.68 23.11
CA VAL A 107 4.80 -20.17 22.80
C VAL A 107 5.86 -19.27 23.42
N LEU A 108 5.73 -17.96 23.31
CA LEU A 108 6.69 -17.01 23.88
C LEU A 108 6.70 -17.05 25.41
N LYS A 109 5.53 -17.14 26.05
CA LYS A 109 5.43 -17.31 27.52
C LYS A 109 6.15 -18.56 28.00
N GLY A 110 6.07 -19.65 27.23
CA GLY A 110 6.77 -20.89 27.55
C GLY A 110 8.29 -20.83 27.31
N ALA A 111 8.75 -19.98 26.40
CA ALA A 111 10.14 -19.89 26.01
C ALA A 111 10.96 -18.83 26.80
N LEU A 112 10.30 -17.79 27.32
CA LEU A 112 10.96 -16.70 28.01
C LEU A 112 11.02 -16.92 29.52
N PRO A 113 12.14 -16.55 30.19
CA PRO A 113 12.22 -16.59 31.64
C PRO A 113 11.35 -15.50 32.29
N ALA A 114 11.00 -15.68 33.57
CA ALA A 114 10.42 -14.60 34.35
C ALA A 114 11.47 -13.48 34.58
N PRO A 115 11.10 -12.19 34.61
CA PRO A 115 9.73 -11.64 34.55
C PRO A 115 9.19 -11.48 33.13
N GLN A 116 9.99 -11.66 32.09
CA GLN A 116 9.59 -11.41 30.68
C GLN A 116 8.38 -12.24 30.23
N SER A 117 8.30 -13.51 30.65
CA SER A 117 7.15 -14.38 30.32
C SER A 117 5.80 -13.79 30.78
N VAL A 118 5.80 -12.99 31.85
CA VAL A 118 4.59 -12.32 32.38
C VAL A 118 4.23 -11.09 31.54
N ALA A 119 5.22 -10.43 30.95
CA ALA A 119 5.04 -9.23 30.13
C ALA A 119 4.57 -9.53 28.69
N VAL A 120 4.58 -10.81 28.28
CA VAL A 120 4.14 -11.19 26.92
C VAL A 120 2.64 -11.00 26.78
N GLU A 121 2.26 -10.04 25.96
CA GLU A 121 0.86 -9.71 25.68
C GLU A 121 0.68 -9.34 24.21
N HIS A 122 -0.44 -9.73 23.63
CA HIS A 122 -0.88 -9.26 22.31
C HIS A 122 -2.13 -8.42 22.43
N LYS A 123 -2.11 -7.24 21.81
CA LYS A 123 -3.25 -6.31 21.69
C LYS A 123 -3.58 -6.03 20.25
N GLY A 124 -4.77 -6.46 19.80
CA GLY A 124 -5.32 -6.12 18.49
C GLY A 124 -6.51 -5.19 18.63
N LEU A 125 -6.53 -4.07 17.90
CA LEU A 125 -7.65 -3.15 17.93
C LEU A 125 -7.81 -2.36 16.62
N TRP A 126 -9.04 -1.97 16.31
CA TRP A 126 -9.34 -1.04 15.24
C TRP A 126 -8.89 0.37 15.63
N TRP A 127 -7.86 0.87 14.94
CA TRP A 127 -7.36 2.23 15.13
C TRP A 127 -8.22 3.27 14.40
N LEU A 128 -8.79 2.87 13.26
CA LEU A 128 -9.81 3.57 12.51
C LEU A 128 -10.77 2.54 11.93
N THR A 129 -12.04 2.60 12.31
CA THR A 129 -13.06 1.66 11.84
C THR A 129 -13.48 1.93 10.39
N GLU A 130 -14.08 0.93 9.75
CA GLU A 130 -14.62 1.07 8.38
C GLU A 130 -15.72 2.14 8.32
N GLU A 131 -16.54 2.27 9.35
CA GLU A 131 -17.61 3.25 9.43
C GLU A 131 -17.07 4.67 9.40
N VAL A 132 -16.08 4.97 10.27
CA VAL A 132 -15.46 6.30 10.32
C VAL A 132 -14.69 6.60 9.02
N ALA A 133 -14.01 5.61 8.43
CA ALA A 133 -13.35 5.77 7.16
C ALA A 133 -14.34 6.06 6.03
N ARG A 134 -15.50 5.40 6.01
CA ARG A 134 -16.58 5.65 5.04
C ARG A 134 -17.16 7.05 5.19
N GLU A 135 -17.50 7.48 6.40
CA GLU A 135 -18.00 8.84 6.67
C GLU A 135 -17.04 9.93 6.18
N ARG A 136 -15.73 9.73 6.34
CA ARG A 136 -14.71 10.66 5.82
C ARG A 136 -14.68 10.75 4.30
N ASN A 137 -15.00 9.64 3.62
CA ASN A 137 -15.00 9.56 2.15
C ASN A 137 -16.35 9.96 1.54
N GLU A 138 -17.41 10.07 2.32
CA GLU A 138 -18.68 10.54 1.80
C GLU A 138 -18.55 11.98 1.30
N PRO A 139 -19.02 12.25 0.07
CA PRO A 139 -18.99 13.59 -0.47
C PRO A 139 -19.88 14.48 0.41
N LYS A 140 -19.27 15.43 1.08
CA LYS A 140 -20.04 16.41 1.87
C LYS A 140 -21.06 17.09 0.97
N PRO A 141 -22.33 17.20 1.39
CA PRO A 141 -23.34 17.86 0.60
C PRO A 141 -22.88 19.28 0.26
N MET A 142 -22.84 19.57 -1.02
CA MET A 142 -22.38 20.88 -1.49
C MET A 142 -23.35 21.97 -1.03
N PRO A 143 -22.88 23.08 -0.46
CA PRO A 143 -23.75 24.18 -0.06
C PRO A 143 -24.64 24.63 -1.22
N ARG A 144 -25.93 24.89 -0.92
CA ARG A 144 -26.95 25.24 -1.92
C ARG A 144 -26.49 26.40 -2.83
N GLU A 145 -25.79 27.36 -2.27
CA GLU A 145 -25.26 28.53 -3.00
C GLU A 145 -24.22 28.11 -4.06
N ARG A 146 -23.35 27.19 -3.73
CA ARG A 146 -22.33 26.67 -4.66
C ARG A 146 -22.97 25.82 -5.78
N LEU A 147 -24.00 25.05 -5.46
CA LEU A 147 -24.81 24.32 -6.46
C LEU A 147 -25.48 25.27 -7.44
N LEU A 148 -26.07 26.37 -6.94
CA LEU A 148 -26.71 27.39 -7.77
C LEU A 148 -25.67 28.13 -8.64
N SER A 149 -24.50 28.42 -8.12
CA SER A 149 -23.42 29.05 -8.88
C SER A 149 -22.89 28.13 -10.00
N LEU A 150 -22.71 26.85 -9.73
CA LEU A 150 -22.30 25.86 -10.74
C LEU A 150 -23.39 25.67 -11.81
N ARG A 151 -24.68 25.66 -11.43
CA ARG A 151 -25.77 25.59 -12.40
C ARG A 151 -25.79 26.80 -13.33
N LYS A 152 -25.58 28.01 -12.79
CA LYS A 152 -25.47 29.24 -13.59
C LYS A 152 -24.27 29.20 -14.54
N LEU A 153 -23.13 28.74 -14.07
CA LEU A 153 -21.92 28.59 -14.89
C LEU A 153 -22.14 27.60 -16.02
N ASN A 154 -22.69 26.42 -15.74
CA ASN A 154 -22.98 25.42 -16.77
C ASN A 154 -24.00 25.89 -17.79
N GLN A 155 -25.03 26.68 -17.37
CA GLN A 155 -25.97 27.30 -18.31
C GLN A 155 -25.30 28.34 -19.19
N LYS A 156 -24.33 29.11 -18.67
CA LYS A 156 -23.56 30.07 -19.45
C LYS A 156 -22.70 29.37 -20.48
N VAL A 157 -21.92 28.34 -20.08
CA VAL A 157 -21.07 27.54 -20.97
C VAL A 157 -21.92 26.92 -22.10
N LYS A 158 -23.11 26.39 -21.77
CA LYS A 158 -24.01 25.80 -22.77
C LYS A 158 -24.52 26.85 -23.77
N ARG A 159 -24.88 28.04 -23.32
CA ARG A 159 -25.27 29.14 -24.20
C ARG A 159 -24.14 29.58 -25.13
N ASP A 160 -22.92 29.71 -24.57
CA ASP A 160 -21.75 30.14 -25.34
C ASP A 160 -21.41 29.08 -26.41
N SER A 161 -21.49 27.79 -26.10
CA SER A 161 -21.30 26.70 -27.07
C SER A 161 -22.38 26.66 -28.17
N ASP A 162 -23.63 26.92 -27.83
CA ASP A 162 -24.74 26.96 -28.81
C ASP A 162 -24.63 28.17 -29.76
N VAL A 163 -24.05 29.28 -29.28
CA VAL A 163 -23.78 30.46 -30.15
C VAL A 163 -22.63 30.18 -31.11
N GLU A 164 -21.59 29.47 -30.72
CA GLU A 164 -20.46 29.14 -31.55
C GLU A 164 -20.85 28.19 -32.70
N VAL A 165 -21.72 27.19 -32.40
CA VAL A 165 -22.27 26.25 -33.40
C VAL A 165 -23.17 26.95 -34.40
N THR A 166 -23.89 28.01 -34.01
CA THR A 166 -24.78 28.77 -34.95
C THR A 166 -23.99 29.70 -35.88
N GLN A 167 -22.81 30.18 -35.46
CA GLN A 167 -21.96 31.03 -36.29
C GLN A 167 -21.10 30.23 -37.31
N ALA A 168 -20.90 28.94 -37.07
CA ALA A 168 -20.09 28.05 -37.88
C ALA A 168 -20.83 27.34 -39.02
N LYS A 169 -22.07 27.76 -39.40
CA LYS A 169 -22.72 27.22 -40.59
C LYS A 169 -22.01 27.73 -41.83
N PRO A 170 -21.30 26.89 -42.59
CA PRO A 170 -20.68 27.33 -43.84
C PRO A 170 -21.77 27.77 -44.81
N LYS A 171 -21.62 28.97 -45.38
CA LYS A 171 -22.43 29.40 -46.52
C LYS A 171 -22.32 28.34 -47.60
N ARG A 172 -23.41 27.64 -47.86
CA ARG A 172 -23.50 26.73 -49.03
C ARG A 172 -23.30 27.58 -50.28
N GLU A 173 -22.09 27.58 -50.78
CA GLU A 173 -21.79 28.09 -52.11
C GLU A 173 -22.50 27.22 -53.15
N LYS A 174 -23.40 27.82 -53.88
CA LYS A 174 -24.12 27.13 -54.98
C LYS A 174 -23.10 26.82 -56.08
N LEU A 175 -22.53 25.61 -56.06
CA LEU A 175 -21.76 25.12 -57.17
C LEU A 175 -22.64 25.08 -58.43
N LYS A 176 -22.26 25.84 -59.40
CA LYS A 176 -22.88 25.84 -60.73
C LYS A 176 -22.75 24.45 -61.34
N ARG A 177 -23.90 23.91 -61.77
CA ARG A 177 -24.04 22.62 -62.44
C ARG A 177 -23.42 22.77 -63.84
N GLY A 178 -22.29 22.13 -64.09
CA GLY A 178 -21.69 22.05 -65.40
C GLY A 178 -20.25 21.59 -65.29
N GLU A 179 -20.07 20.32 -65.54
CA GLU A 179 -18.98 19.66 -66.23
C GLU A 179 -18.76 18.25 -65.64
N GLY A 180 -18.86 17.29 -66.54
CA GLY A 180 -18.93 15.89 -66.20
C GLY A 180 -17.62 15.34 -65.66
N TRP A 181 -17.70 14.76 -64.45
CA TRP A 181 -16.65 13.92 -63.97
C TRP A 181 -16.91 12.48 -64.29
N ALA A 182 -16.05 11.93 -65.19
CA ALA A 182 -15.99 10.53 -65.52
C ALA A 182 -15.64 9.72 -64.22
N LYS A 183 -16.47 8.70 -63.96
CA LYS A 183 -16.23 7.78 -62.82
C LYS A 183 -14.93 6.99 -63.04
N PRO A 184 -13.99 6.92 -62.12
CA PRO A 184 -12.86 6.01 -62.23
C PRO A 184 -13.35 4.56 -62.14
N ARG A 185 -12.97 3.73 -63.12
CA ARG A 185 -13.20 2.28 -63.13
C ARG A 185 -12.36 1.67 -61.99
N VAL A 186 -13.04 1.10 -61.02
CA VAL A 186 -12.41 0.24 -60.00
C VAL A 186 -12.04 -1.07 -60.68
N ARG A 187 -10.75 -1.36 -60.83
CA ARG A 187 -10.25 -2.69 -61.18
C ARG A 187 -10.33 -3.56 -59.97
N ASN A 188 -11.16 -4.59 -60.03
CA ASN A 188 -11.13 -5.70 -59.07
C ASN A 188 -9.96 -6.62 -59.43
N ASP A 189 -8.83 -6.47 -58.78
CA ASP A 189 -7.80 -7.51 -58.74
C ASP A 189 -7.93 -8.29 -57.45
N SER A 190 -8.73 -9.34 -57.55
CA SER A 190 -8.79 -10.41 -56.57
C SER A 190 -7.64 -11.38 -56.82
N ALA A 191 -6.56 -11.24 -56.03
CA ALA A 191 -5.55 -12.27 -55.95
C ALA A 191 -5.08 -12.39 -54.49
N THR A 192 -5.64 -13.35 -53.78
CA THR A 192 -5.14 -13.83 -52.50
C THR A 192 -3.95 -14.78 -52.72
N PRO A 193 -2.80 -14.56 -52.12
CA PRO A 193 -1.78 -15.61 -52.01
C PRO A 193 -2.04 -16.48 -50.81
N LYS A 194 -2.28 -17.76 -51.04
CA LYS A 194 -2.24 -18.85 -50.05
C LYS A 194 -0.83 -18.95 -49.51
N ALA A 195 -0.63 -18.61 -48.25
CA ALA A 195 0.60 -18.97 -47.52
C ALA A 195 0.44 -20.36 -46.92
N LYS A 196 1.28 -21.28 -47.35
CA LYS A 196 1.47 -22.63 -46.85
C LYS A 196 2.06 -22.60 -45.42
N GLY A 197 1.45 -23.38 -44.55
CA GLY A 197 1.98 -23.63 -43.22
C GLY A 197 3.35 -24.33 -43.21
N LYS A 198 4.22 -23.91 -42.32
CA LYS A 198 5.29 -24.73 -41.78
C LYS A 198 5.22 -24.66 -40.28
N ARG A 199 4.85 -25.79 -39.68
CA ARG A 199 5.04 -26.10 -38.29
C ARG A 199 6.54 -26.28 -38.06
N HIS A 200 7.10 -25.52 -37.13
CA HIS A 200 8.33 -25.90 -36.47
C HIS A 200 8.10 -25.86 -34.95
N SER A 201 8.05 -27.05 -34.40
CA SER A 201 8.24 -27.34 -33.00
C SER A 201 9.69 -27.06 -32.60
N ALA A 202 9.92 -26.25 -31.59
CA ALA A 202 11.18 -26.26 -30.86
C ALA A 202 10.92 -25.92 -29.41
N THR A 203 10.89 -26.95 -28.61
CA THR A 203 11.09 -26.97 -27.15
C THR A 203 12.45 -26.42 -26.80
N ALA A 204 12.53 -25.39 -25.97
CA ALA A 204 13.74 -25.08 -25.22
C ALA A 204 13.36 -24.52 -23.84
N LYS A 205 13.55 -25.36 -22.82
CA LYS A 205 13.64 -24.97 -21.43
C LYS A 205 15.04 -24.44 -21.13
N PRO A 206 15.24 -23.36 -20.42
CA PRO A 206 16.49 -23.12 -19.72
C PRO A 206 16.37 -23.64 -18.29
N LYS A 207 17.16 -24.63 -17.97
CA LYS A 207 17.55 -25.01 -16.61
C LYS A 207 18.59 -24.00 -16.14
N THR A 208 18.31 -23.28 -15.07
CA THR A 208 19.37 -22.60 -14.30
C THR A 208 19.34 -23.15 -12.89
N SER A 209 20.30 -24.04 -12.67
CA SER A 209 20.67 -24.61 -11.38
C SER A 209 21.56 -23.59 -10.67
N ILE A 210 21.13 -23.07 -9.53
CA ILE A 210 22.00 -22.34 -8.62
C ILE A 210 22.41 -23.32 -7.53
N LYS A 211 23.67 -23.76 -7.59
CA LYS A 211 24.38 -24.51 -6.56
C LYS A 211 24.57 -23.61 -5.34
N ALA A 212 24.00 -24.02 -4.21
CA ALA A 212 24.39 -23.56 -2.89
C ALA A 212 25.83 -24.04 -2.58
N GLN A 213 26.71 -23.13 -2.31
CA GLN A 213 28.00 -23.42 -1.65
C GLN A 213 27.84 -23.09 -0.16
N VAL A 214 27.68 -24.14 0.61
CA VAL A 214 27.92 -24.13 2.06
C VAL A 214 29.42 -24.22 2.22
N LYS A 215 30.04 -23.23 2.83
CA LYS A 215 31.41 -23.29 3.36
C LYS A 215 31.31 -23.34 4.88
N ASP A 216 31.61 -24.51 5.40
CA ASP A 216 32.00 -24.74 6.78
C ASP A 216 33.33 -24.03 7.06
N GLU A 217 33.37 -23.15 8.07
CA GLU A 217 34.57 -22.81 8.79
C GLU A 217 34.34 -22.98 10.28
N VAL A 218 34.71 -24.19 10.73
CA VAL A 218 34.98 -24.52 12.12
C VAL A 218 36.44 -24.19 12.42
N HIS A 219 36.73 -23.31 13.31
CA HIS A 219 37.92 -23.17 14.15
C HIS A 219 37.55 -22.15 15.23
N GLY A 220 37.40 -22.42 16.49
CA GLY A 220 38.31 -23.14 17.40
C GLY A 220 39.29 -22.13 18.00
N HIS A 221 38.90 -21.45 19.08
CA HIS A 221 39.94 -21.05 20.05
C HIS A 221 39.34 -21.06 21.47
N SER A 222 39.86 -21.99 22.18
CA SER A 222 39.90 -22.27 23.59
C SER A 222 40.69 -21.20 24.36
N ALA A 223 40.44 -21.18 25.65
CA ALA A 223 41.30 -20.79 26.77
C ALA A 223 40.90 -19.46 27.48
N ALA A 224 40.20 -19.56 28.54
CA ALA A 224 40.75 -19.44 29.91
C ALA A 224 41.31 -18.07 30.31
N SER A 225 40.61 -17.38 31.20
CA SER A 225 41.26 -16.71 32.30
C SER A 225 40.33 -16.63 33.53
N GLN A 226 40.53 -17.52 34.45
CA GLN A 226 40.20 -17.37 35.89
C GLN A 226 41.10 -16.31 36.51
N LYS A 227 40.57 -15.38 37.22
CA LYS A 227 41.15 -14.70 38.43
C LYS A 227 39.96 -14.27 39.26
N ARG A 228 39.63 -15.00 40.31
CA ARG A 228 40.14 -14.90 41.69
C ARG A 228 40.17 -13.44 42.20
N VAL A 229 39.30 -13.24 43.15
CA VAL A 229 39.53 -12.99 44.56
C VAL A 229 39.58 -11.52 44.90
N SER A 230 38.93 -11.03 45.88
CA SER A 230 39.18 -11.21 47.31
C SER A 230 38.07 -10.55 48.14
N GLU A 231 37.68 -11.31 49.12
CA GLU A 231 37.09 -10.83 50.38
C GLU A 231 37.94 -9.78 51.08
N LYS A 232 37.24 -8.93 51.77
CA LYS A 232 37.38 -8.50 53.16
C LYS A 232 37.54 -6.99 53.33
N PRO A 233 37.23 -6.55 54.53
CA PRO A 233 36.23 -6.91 55.54
C PRO A 233 35.12 -5.87 55.64
#